data_6ae1324c25868ec6f7cd9344c4afde79
#
_entry.id   6ae1324c25868ec6f7cd9344c4afde79
#
_cell.length_a   1.000
_cell.length_b   1.000
_cell.length_c   1.000
_cell.angle_alpha   90.00
_cell.angle_beta   90.00
_cell.angle_gamma   90.00
#
_symmetry.space_group_name_H-M   'P 1'
#
loop_
_entity.id
_entity.type
_entity.pdbx_description
1 polymer ?
#
loop_
_entity_poly.entity_id
_entity_poly.type
_entity_poly.pdbx_seq_one_letter_code
_entity_poly.pdbx_strand_id
1 'polypeptide(L)'
;MANLTITAASVVAGAGAQTEAGVAGAAVTAGQVVYKATTGKYLPADADEDTAAERTAKGIALNGASLDQPLKVLTSGPITIGATLTPGAFYYLSGDPGAICPLADVTGGDYIVQIGYAKTASVIEVSFKNTNVAT
;
A
#
# COMPACT_ATOMS: atom_id res chain seq x y z
N MET A 1 -4.34 -16.25 4.72
CA MET A 1 -3.45 -15.11 4.51
C MET A 1 -3.67 -14.11 5.62
N ALA A 2 -2.58 -13.68 6.27
CA ALA A 2 -2.65 -12.79 7.44
C ALA A 2 -2.30 -11.35 7.05
N ASN A 3 -3.26 -10.63 6.46
CA ASN A 3 -3.09 -9.21 6.17
C ASN A 3 -3.01 -8.41 7.46
N LEU A 4 -2.31 -7.27 7.42
CA LEU A 4 -2.34 -6.33 8.54
C LEU A 4 -3.78 -5.84 8.75
N THR A 5 -4.18 -5.76 10.00
CA THR A 5 -5.46 -5.14 10.38
C THR A 5 -5.19 -3.66 10.61
N ILE A 6 -5.52 -2.83 9.62
CA ILE A 6 -5.22 -1.40 9.65
C ILE A 6 -6.41 -0.61 10.17
N THR A 7 -6.16 0.22 11.19
CA THR A 7 -7.15 1.18 11.68
C THR A 7 -7.01 2.47 10.87
N ALA A 8 -7.94 2.71 9.97
CA ALA A 8 -7.84 3.83 9.02
C ALA A 8 -7.67 5.19 9.70
N ALA A 9 -8.35 5.41 10.82
CA ALA A 9 -8.26 6.67 11.57
C ALA A 9 -6.88 6.94 12.15
N SER A 10 -6.02 5.91 12.25
CA SER A 10 -4.67 6.02 12.80
C SER A 10 -3.58 6.13 11.73
N VAL A 11 -3.93 6.16 10.46
CA VAL A 11 -2.97 6.28 9.37
C VAL A 11 -2.52 7.73 9.23
N VAL A 12 -1.23 8.00 9.43
CA VAL A 12 -0.68 9.35 9.42
C VAL A 12 0.70 9.34 8.75
N ALA A 13 0.92 10.27 7.81
CA ALA A 13 2.24 10.45 7.21
C ALA A 13 3.21 11.00 8.24
N GLY A 14 4.43 10.44 8.28
CA GLY A 14 5.49 10.91 9.17
C GLY A 14 6.26 12.11 8.60
N ALA A 15 7.14 12.67 9.41
CA ALA A 15 7.97 13.79 9.02
C ALA A 15 8.89 13.41 7.85
N GLY A 16 8.94 14.25 6.82
CA GLY A 16 9.77 14.02 5.65
C GLY A 16 9.16 13.11 4.59
N ALA A 17 7.94 12.63 4.79
CA ALA A 17 7.26 11.80 3.81
C ALA A 17 6.93 12.58 2.54
N GLN A 18 7.08 11.91 1.39
CA GLN A 18 6.68 12.47 0.10
C GLN A 18 5.22 12.10 -0.16
N THR A 19 4.41 13.07 -0.53
CA THR A 19 2.98 12.87 -0.78
C THR A 19 2.57 13.44 -2.14
N GLU A 20 1.46 12.92 -2.66
CA GLU A 20 0.86 13.35 -3.92
C GLU A 20 -0.64 13.50 -3.74
N ALA A 21 -1.22 14.52 -4.37
CA ALA A 21 -2.67 14.68 -4.41
C ALA A 21 -3.20 14.10 -5.71
N GLY A 22 -4.37 13.49 -5.66
CA GLY A 22 -5.01 12.89 -6.82
C GLY A 22 -6.49 12.67 -6.59
N VAL A 23 -7.04 11.73 -7.34
CA VAL A 23 -8.47 11.40 -7.32
C VAL A 23 -8.62 9.88 -7.24
N ALA A 24 -9.57 9.42 -6.43
CA ALA A 24 -9.86 7.99 -6.32
C ALA A 24 -10.65 7.50 -7.53
N GLY A 25 -10.28 6.34 -8.06
CA GLY A 25 -11.01 5.68 -9.15
C GLY A 25 -11.99 4.62 -8.67
N ALA A 26 -12.05 4.40 -7.36
CA ALA A 26 -12.97 3.49 -6.70
C ALA A 26 -12.95 3.83 -5.22
N ALA A 27 -13.75 3.14 -4.41
CA ALA A 27 -13.71 3.34 -2.95
C ALA A 27 -12.35 2.92 -2.40
N VAL A 28 -11.70 3.83 -1.67
CA VAL A 28 -10.39 3.62 -1.06
C VAL A 28 -10.47 4.05 0.40
N THR A 29 -9.81 3.29 1.28
CA THR A 29 -9.68 3.68 2.69
C THR A 29 -8.22 3.99 3.03
N ALA A 30 -8.00 4.80 4.07
CA ALA A 30 -6.65 5.12 4.51
C ALA A 30 -5.87 3.85 4.88
N GLY A 31 -4.62 3.77 4.47
CA GLY A 31 -3.76 2.61 4.70
C GLY A 31 -3.74 1.59 3.55
N GLN A 32 -4.61 1.72 2.56
CA GLN A 32 -4.57 0.85 1.39
C GLN A 32 -3.46 1.26 0.42
N VAL A 33 -2.80 0.24 -0.13
CA VAL A 33 -1.82 0.44 -1.20
C VAL A 33 -2.58 0.66 -2.51
N VAL A 34 -2.19 1.67 -3.25
CA VAL A 34 -2.87 2.04 -4.50
C VAL A 34 -1.91 2.08 -5.68
N TYR A 35 -2.43 1.82 -6.87
CA TYR A 35 -1.74 2.06 -8.13
C TYR A 35 -2.40 3.21 -8.87
N LYS A 36 -1.67 3.80 -9.81
CA LYS A 36 -2.21 4.88 -10.63
C LYS A 36 -2.59 4.33 -12.00
N ALA A 37 -3.88 4.39 -12.33
CA ALA A 37 -4.38 3.91 -13.60
C ALA A 37 -4.02 4.86 -14.74
N THR A 38 -4.19 4.41 -15.98
CA THR A 38 -3.95 5.23 -17.18
C THR A 38 -4.85 6.46 -17.24
N THR A 39 -6.00 6.42 -16.56
CA THR A 39 -6.90 7.56 -16.40
C THR A 39 -6.35 8.63 -15.45
N GLY A 40 -5.27 8.34 -14.72
CA GLY A 40 -4.71 9.22 -13.71
C GLY A 40 -5.33 9.05 -12.33
N LYS A 41 -6.33 8.20 -12.19
CA LYS A 41 -6.98 7.94 -10.90
C LYS A 41 -6.29 6.81 -10.16
N TYR A 42 -6.41 6.81 -8.83
CA TYR A 42 -5.83 5.79 -7.96
C TYR A 42 -6.85 4.71 -7.62
N LEU A 43 -6.42 3.46 -7.68
CA LEU A 43 -7.24 2.30 -7.34
C LEU A 43 -6.44 1.37 -6.41
N PRO A 44 -7.11 0.52 -5.60
CA PRO A 44 -6.38 -0.45 -4.77
C PRO A 44 -5.51 -1.36 -5.63
N ALA A 45 -4.24 -1.48 -5.25
CA ALA A 45 -3.28 -2.38 -5.92
C ALA A 45 -3.49 -3.82 -5.44
N ASP A 46 -3.15 -4.78 -6.29
CA ASP A 46 -3.39 -6.20 -6.01
C ASP A 46 -2.25 -7.05 -6.57
N ALA A 47 -1.60 -7.81 -5.70
CA ALA A 47 -0.43 -8.61 -6.07
C ALA A 47 -0.78 -9.84 -6.91
N ASP A 48 -2.03 -10.27 -6.96
CA ASP A 48 -2.45 -11.44 -7.73
C ASP A 48 -3.07 -11.09 -9.10
N GLU A 49 -3.09 -9.81 -9.48
CA GLU A 49 -3.62 -9.40 -10.76
C GLU A 49 -2.70 -9.73 -11.93
N ASP A 50 -3.28 -10.09 -13.06
CA ASP A 50 -2.54 -10.41 -14.28
C ASP A 50 -1.93 -9.18 -14.94
N THR A 51 -2.56 -8.01 -14.75
CA THR A 51 -2.12 -6.76 -15.35
C THR A 51 -1.02 -6.12 -14.52
N ALA A 52 0.14 -5.88 -15.14
CA ALA A 52 1.29 -5.30 -14.45
C ALA A 52 0.99 -3.97 -13.77
N ALA A 53 0.15 -3.12 -14.40
CA ALA A 53 -0.22 -1.83 -13.82
C ALA A 53 -0.95 -1.99 -12.47
N GLU A 54 -1.84 -2.97 -12.36
CA GLU A 54 -2.67 -3.19 -11.17
C GLU A 54 -1.89 -3.74 -9.99
N ARG A 55 -0.72 -4.35 -10.23
CA ARG A 55 0.16 -4.85 -9.16
C ARG A 55 1.37 -3.94 -8.93
N THR A 56 1.42 -2.77 -9.56
CA THR A 56 2.49 -1.79 -9.37
C THR A 56 2.09 -0.80 -8.28
N ALA A 57 2.66 -0.96 -7.10
CA ALA A 57 2.39 -0.05 -5.98
C ALA A 57 2.94 1.34 -6.29
N LYS A 58 2.09 2.37 -6.17
CA LYS A 58 2.46 3.76 -6.39
C LYS A 58 2.46 4.55 -5.08
N GLY A 59 1.57 4.23 -4.17
CA GLY A 59 1.47 4.94 -2.90
C GLY A 59 0.55 4.23 -1.92
N ILE A 60 0.43 4.81 -0.73
CA ILE A 60 -0.49 4.37 0.31
C ILE A 60 -1.45 5.51 0.58
N ALA A 61 -2.75 5.21 0.56
CA ALA A 61 -3.78 6.22 0.78
C ALA A 61 -3.70 6.81 2.19
N LEU A 62 -3.77 8.12 2.28
CA LEU A 62 -3.72 8.85 3.55
C LEU A 62 -5.11 9.26 4.04
N ASN A 63 -6.13 9.16 3.20
CA ASN A 63 -7.51 9.45 3.57
C ASN A 63 -8.44 8.50 2.84
N GLY A 64 -9.68 8.41 3.31
CA GLY A 64 -10.72 7.67 2.61
C GLY A 64 -11.32 8.52 1.49
N ALA A 65 -11.70 7.88 0.39
CA ALA A 65 -12.33 8.55 -0.73
C ALA A 65 -13.22 7.56 -1.49
N SER A 66 -14.33 8.06 -2.02
CA SER A 66 -15.16 7.33 -2.97
C SER A 66 -14.77 7.71 -4.39
N LEU A 67 -15.40 7.07 -5.39
CA LEU A 67 -15.13 7.36 -6.80
C LEU A 67 -15.16 8.87 -7.08
N ASP A 68 -14.14 9.36 -7.74
CA ASP A 68 -13.95 10.75 -8.17
C ASP A 68 -13.75 11.76 -7.04
N GLN A 69 -13.57 11.29 -5.81
CA GLN A 69 -13.27 12.17 -4.67
C GLN A 69 -11.77 12.39 -4.52
N PRO A 70 -11.36 13.54 -3.91
CA PRO A 70 -9.95 13.81 -3.67
C PRO A 70 -9.29 12.76 -2.80
N LEU A 71 -8.10 12.30 -3.21
CA LEU A 71 -7.30 11.33 -2.50
C LEU A 71 -5.88 11.85 -2.36
N LYS A 72 -5.32 11.79 -1.16
CA LYS A 72 -3.91 12.07 -0.94
C LYS A 72 -3.20 10.75 -0.66
N VAL A 73 -2.05 10.55 -1.31
CA VAL A 73 -1.27 9.32 -1.15
C VAL A 73 0.16 9.65 -0.72
N LEU A 74 0.74 8.75 0.08
CA LEU A 74 2.15 8.81 0.45
C LEU A 74 2.92 7.96 -0.54
N THR A 75 3.91 8.54 -1.21
CA THR A 75 4.70 7.84 -2.23
C THR A 75 6.01 7.29 -1.68
N SER A 76 6.55 7.88 -0.61
CA SER A 76 7.74 7.38 0.07
C SER A 76 7.87 8.02 1.44
N GLY A 77 8.69 7.42 2.30
CA GLY A 77 8.99 7.93 3.63
C GLY A 77 8.21 7.24 4.74
N PRO A 78 8.28 7.77 5.97
CA PRO A 78 7.65 7.12 7.11
C PRO A 78 6.14 7.33 7.12
N ILE A 79 5.42 6.26 7.47
CA ILE A 79 3.97 6.28 7.67
C ILE A 79 3.61 5.51 8.93
N THR A 80 2.79 6.12 9.79
CA THR A 80 2.13 5.39 10.87
C THR A 80 0.96 4.66 10.23
N ILE A 81 1.03 3.33 10.16
CA ILE A 81 0.12 2.53 9.34
C ILE A 81 -1.17 2.12 10.06
N GLY A 82 -1.27 2.38 11.34
CA GLY A 82 -2.47 2.01 12.11
C GLY A 82 -2.59 0.51 12.39
N ALA A 83 -1.48 -0.20 12.40
CA ALA A 83 -1.42 -1.63 12.69
C ALA A 83 -0.20 -1.93 13.55
N THR A 84 -0.18 -3.10 14.18
CA THR A 84 0.99 -3.55 14.96
C THR A 84 1.95 -4.27 14.03
N LEU A 85 3.20 -3.79 13.99
CA LEU A 85 4.25 -4.31 13.14
C LEU A 85 5.34 -5.01 13.94
N THR A 86 6.11 -5.86 13.26
CA THR A 86 7.34 -6.44 13.83
C THR A 86 8.51 -5.55 13.39
N PRO A 87 9.17 -4.81 14.30
CA PRO A 87 10.28 -3.93 13.92
C PRO A 87 11.38 -4.70 13.16
N GLY A 88 11.84 -4.11 12.08
CA GLY A 88 12.86 -4.70 11.20
C GLY A 88 12.31 -5.64 10.13
N ALA A 89 11.05 -6.03 10.20
CA ALA A 89 10.45 -6.90 9.19
C ALA A 89 10.05 -6.11 7.96
N PHE A 90 10.15 -6.74 6.78
CA PHE A 90 9.65 -6.17 5.54
C PHE A 90 8.20 -6.56 5.32
N TYR A 91 7.45 -5.66 4.69
CA TYR A 91 6.04 -5.87 4.37
C TYR A 91 5.80 -5.73 2.87
N TYR A 92 4.79 -6.44 2.39
CA TYR A 92 4.54 -6.66 0.96
C TYR A 92 3.08 -6.41 0.62
N LEU A 93 2.83 -6.18 -0.67
CA LEU A 93 1.47 -6.09 -1.19
C LEU A 93 0.82 -7.48 -1.15
N SER A 94 -0.40 -7.52 -0.61
CA SER A 94 -1.17 -8.75 -0.51
C SER A 94 -1.87 -9.10 -1.83
N GLY A 95 -2.29 -10.36 -1.96
CA GLY A 95 -3.22 -10.80 -3.00
C GLY A 95 -4.65 -10.30 -2.80
N ASP A 96 -4.93 -9.62 -1.69
CA ASP A 96 -6.21 -8.94 -1.48
C ASP A 96 -6.05 -7.46 -1.84
N PRO A 97 -7.00 -6.85 -2.59
CA PRO A 97 -6.83 -5.47 -3.06
C PRO A 97 -6.50 -4.46 -1.96
N GLY A 98 -5.40 -3.74 -2.14
CA GLY A 98 -4.96 -2.69 -1.22
C GLY A 98 -4.35 -3.14 0.08
N ALA A 99 -4.36 -4.42 0.40
CA ALA A 99 -3.89 -4.94 1.69
C ALA A 99 -2.37 -5.11 1.74
N ILE A 100 -1.84 -5.13 2.94
CA ILE A 100 -0.41 -5.29 3.23
C ILE A 100 -0.23 -6.55 4.07
N CYS A 101 0.78 -7.36 3.75
CA CYS A 101 1.04 -8.61 4.48
C CYS A 101 2.55 -8.85 4.66
N PRO A 102 2.94 -9.73 5.62
CA PRO A 102 4.33 -10.17 5.71
C PRO A 102 4.68 -11.12 4.55
N LEU A 103 5.98 -11.32 4.31
CA LEU A 103 6.46 -12.13 3.18
C LEU A 103 5.88 -13.55 3.18
N ALA A 104 5.69 -14.15 4.35
CA ALA A 104 5.16 -15.51 4.46
C ALA A 104 3.78 -15.67 3.83
N ASP A 105 3.04 -14.59 3.68
CA ASP A 105 1.69 -14.60 3.10
C ASP A 105 1.65 -14.24 1.61
N VAL A 106 2.79 -13.95 1.01
CA VAL A 106 2.92 -13.73 -0.43
C VAL A 106 3.14 -15.08 -1.09
N THR A 107 2.06 -15.72 -1.50
CA THR A 107 2.08 -17.12 -1.98
C THR A 107 1.11 -17.30 -3.16
N GLY A 108 1.09 -18.52 -3.70
CA GLY A 108 0.07 -18.90 -4.69
C GLY A 108 0.18 -18.21 -6.03
N GLY A 109 1.37 -17.78 -6.42
CA GLY A 109 1.58 -17.08 -7.69
C GLY A 109 1.49 -15.57 -7.59
N ASP A 110 1.28 -15.02 -6.39
CA ASP A 110 1.27 -13.57 -6.16
C ASP A 110 2.62 -12.98 -6.55
N TYR A 111 2.59 -11.76 -7.08
CA TYR A 111 3.82 -11.04 -7.42
C TYR A 111 4.44 -10.42 -6.17
N ILE A 112 5.77 -10.38 -6.15
CA ILE A 112 6.51 -9.81 -5.03
C ILE A 112 6.59 -8.30 -5.23
N VAL A 113 5.85 -7.55 -4.41
CA VAL A 113 5.86 -6.09 -4.38
C VAL A 113 6.18 -5.66 -2.97
N GLN A 114 7.41 -5.22 -2.73
CA GLN A 114 7.85 -4.79 -1.41
C GLN A 114 7.37 -3.37 -1.14
N ILE A 115 6.66 -3.19 -0.03
CA ILE A 115 6.17 -1.88 0.41
C ILE A 115 7.27 -1.11 1.15
N GLY A 116 7.94 -1.79 2.09
CA GLY A 116 8.97 -1.20 2.93
C GLY A 116 9.23 -2.05 4.15
N TYR A 117 9.90 -1.48 5.15
CA TYR A 117 10.19 -2.20 6.38
C TYR A 117 9.64 -1.48 7.60
N ALA A 118 9.36 -2.24 8.66
CA ALA A 118 8.90 -1.67 9.91
C ALA A 118 10.08 -1.01 10.64
N LYS A 119 10.03 0.29 10.73
CA LYS A 119 11.01 1.09 11.47
C LYS A 119 10.79 0.97 12.97
N THR A 120 9.51 0.92 13.36
CA THR A 120 9.04 0.67 14.73
C THR A 120 7.83 -0.25 14.68
N ALA A 121 7.22 -0.54 15.85
CA ALA A 121 6.00 -1.35 15.91
C ALA A 121 4.78 -0.68 15.26
N SER A 122 4.87 0.59 14.86
CA SER A 122 3.74 1.32 14.27
C SER A 122 4.07 2.06 12.98
N VAL A 123 5.36 2.18 12.62
CA VAL A 123 5.81 2.99 11.46
C VAL A 123 6.49 2.11 10.43
N ILE A 124 6.04 2.21 9.17
CA ILE A 124 6.71 1.63 8.00
C ILE A 124 7.49 2.73 7.31
N GLU A 125 8.76 2.47 6.99
CA GLU A 125 9.54 3.29 6.08
C GLU A 125 9.22 2.82 4.66
N VAL A 126 8.42 3.59 3.92
CA VAL A 126 7.92 3.20 2.60
C VAL A 126 8.96 3.43 1.52
N SER A 127 9.29 2.37 0.79
CA SER A 127 10.20 2.42 -0.35
C SER A 127 9.79 1.27 -1.28
N PHE A 128 8.90 1.54 -2.20
CA PHE A 128 8.32 0.50 -3.05
C PHE A 128 9.35 -0.15 -3.96
N LYS A 129 9.29 -1.48 -4.03
CA LYS A 129 10.06 -2.28 -5.00
C LYS A 129 9.11 -3.20 -5.74
N ASN A 130 8.78 -2.82 -6.97
CA ASN A 130 7.89 -3.57 -7.83
C ASN A 130 8.74 -4.52 -8.67
N THR A 131 8.92 -5.75 -8.18
CA THR A 131 9.86 -6.70 -8.79
C THR A 131 9.35 -7.32 -10.08
N ASN A 132 8.03 -7.34 -10.27
CA ASN A 132 7.36 -8.03 -11.39
C ASN A 132 7.72 -9.52 -11.46
N VAL A 133 8.01 -10.11 -10.31
CA VAL A 133 8.36 -11.54 -10.15
C VAL A 133 7.28 -12.22 -9.34
N ALA A 134 6.72 -13.32 -9.89
CA ALA A 134 5.73 -14.12 -9.20
C ALA A 134 6.39 -15.16 -8.27
N THR A 135 5.67 -15.51 -7.21
CA THR A 135 6.09 -16.58 -6.31
C THR A 135 5.93 -17.95 -6.95
#